data_b537a8c64974e4a84e6775f8516c8a4f
#
_entry.id   b537a8c64974e4a84e6775f8516c8a4f
#
_cell.length_a   1.000
_cell.length_b   1.000
_cell.length_c   1.000
_cell.angle_alpha   90.00
_cell.angle_beta   90.00
_cell.angle_gamma   90.00
#
_symmetry.space_group_name_H-M   'P 1'
#
loop_
_entity.id
_entity.type
_entity.pdbx_description
1 polymer ?
#
loop_
_entity_poly.entity_id
_entity_poly.type
_entity_poly.pdbx_seq_one_letter_code
_entity_poly.pdbx_strand_id
1 'polypeptide(L)'
;MYQYILVPIDGSATSNKGLDQAISLARLTGGRLRLVHVIDELSLALAMGVYAGASAGWQGELRADAFKLLEAARARAAEKSVDADTVLLDTYQGKVHEQVLAEVDRSHSDLIVLGTHGRRGWDRWLLTLTGRHDWVD
;
A
#
# COMPACT_ATOMS: atom_id res chain seq x y z
N MET A 1 15.67 12.99 6.78
CA MET A 1 15.75 11.95 5.75
C MET A 1 14.70 10.89 6.02
N TYR A 2 13.96 10.49 5.00
CA TYR A 2 12.83 9.53 5.12
C TYR A 2 11.80 9.97 6.15
N GLN A 3 11.37 11.20 6.03
CA GLN A 3 10.39 11.78 6.95
C GLN A 3 8.95 11.37 6.61
N TYR A 4 8.69 11.00 5.38
CA TYR A 4 7.37 10.60 4.95
C TYR A 4 7.48 9.38 4.03
N ILE A 5 7.09 8.23 4.55
CA ILE A 5 7.29 6.94 3.90
C ILE A 5 5.95 6.40 3.43
N LEU A 6 5.84 6.13 2.13
CA LEU A 6 4.62 5.57 1.55
C LEU A 6 4.73 4.04 1.54
N VAL A 7 3.69 3.37 2.00
CA VAL A 7 3.64 1.90 2.10
C VAL A 7 2.35 1.39 1.48
N PRO A 8 2.42 0.73 0.34
CA PRO A 8 1.24 0.05 -0.22
C PRO A 8 0.87 -1.16 0.63
N ILE A 9 -0.42 -1.30 0.92
CA ILE A 9 -0.97 -2.36 1.78
C ILE A 9 -2.01 -3.14 0.98
N ASP A 10 -1.88 -4.46 0.92
CA ASP A 10 -2.85 -5.32 0.25
C ASP A 10 -3.33 -6.49 1.13
N GLY A 11 -2.88 -6.55 2.37
CA GLY A 11 -3.28 -7.59 3.31
C GLY A 11 -2.49 -8.88 3.22
N SER A 12 -1.61 -9.02 2.22
CA SER A 12 -0.78 -10.21 2.08
C SER A 12 0.31 -10.26 3.15
N ALA A 13 0.89 -11.44 3.35
CA ALA A 13 2.02 -11.62 4.26
C ALA A 13 3.21 -10.75 3.83
N THR A 14 3.45 -10.65 2.52
CA THR A 14 4.52 -9.82 1.97
C THR A 14 4.28 -8.35 2.26
N SER A 15 3.06 -7.88 2.08
CA SER A 15 2.66 -6.51 2.40
C SER A 15 2.86 -6.21 3.89
N ASN A 16 2.49 -7.15 4.77
CA ASN A 16 2.66 -6.97 6.21
C ASN A 16 4.14 -6.90 6.62
N LYS A 17 5.00 -7.68 5.96
CA LYS A 17 6.44 -7.57 6.18
C LYS A 17 6.97 -6.19 5.76
N GLY A 18 6.48 -5.68 4.63
CA GLY A 18 6.83 -4.33 4.17
C GLY A 18 6.41 -3.26 5.16
N LEU A 19 5.21 -3.41 5.71
CA LEU A 19 4.72 -2.51 6.73
C LEU A 19 5.62 -2.54 7.97
N ASP A 20 6.01 -3.72 8.44
CA ASP A 20 6.87 -3.84 9.61
C ASP A 20 8.24 -3.19 9.37
N GLN A 21 8.80 -3.35 8.19
CA GLN A 21 10.07 -2.70 7.83
C GLN A 21 9.92 -1.18 7.78
N ALA A 22 8.82 -0.70 7.22
CA ALA A 22 8.55 0.73 7.16
C ALA A 22 8.37 1.34 8.55
N ILE A 23 7.68 0.62 9.44
CA ILE A 23 7.50 1.04 10.83
C ILE A 23 8.87 1.15 11.52
N SER A 24 9.72 0.14 11.36
CA SER A 24 11.06 0.17 11.95
C SER A 24 11.87 1.34 11.44
N LEU A 25 11.80 1.60 10.14
CA LEU A 25 12.51 2.71 9.53
C LEU A 25 12.00 4.07 10.03
N ALA A 26 10.68 4.22 10.10
CA ALA A 26 10.08 5.46 10.60
C ALA A 26 10.46 5.73 12.04
N ARG A 27 10.58 4.69 12.87
CA ARG A 27 11.03 4.85 14.25
C ARG A 27 12.47 5.36 14.32
N LEU A 28 13.33 4.88 13.41
CA LEU A 28 14.72 5.31 13.37
C LEU A 28 14.87 6.76 12.89
N THR A 29 14.04 7.17 11.93
CA THR A 29 14.17 8.49 11.33
C THR A 29 13.31 9.55 11.97
N GLY A 30 12.37 9.15 12.84
CA GLY A 30 11.36 10.06 13.37
C GLY A 30 10.30 10.44 12.34
N GLY A 31 10.21 9.67 11.26
CA GLY A 31 9.26 9.92 10.18
C GLY A 31 7.87 9.38 10.45
N ARG A 32 7.01 9.51 9.47
CA ARG A 32 5.63 9.01 9.52
C ARG A 32 5.31 8.26 8.23
N LEU A 33 4.23 7.48 8.28
CA LEU A 33 3.83 6.61 7.18
C LEU A 33 2.62 7.15 6.44
N ARG A 34 2.56 6.87 5.16
CA ARG A 34 1.35 7.00 4.37
C ARG A 34 0.98 5.61 3.87
N LEU A 35 -0.10 5.06 4.40
CA LEU A 35 -0.56 3.72 4.08
C LEU A 35 -1.56 3.81 2.93
N VAL A 36 -1.29 3.12 1.84
CA VAL A 36 -2.08 3.21 0.62
C VAL A 36 -2.61 1.83 0.25
N HIS A 37 -3.89 1.73 0.03
CA HIS A 37 -4.50 0.54 -0.55
C HIS A 37 -5.17 0.92 -1.86
N VAL A 38 -4.91 0.14 -2.90
CA VAL A 38 -5.53 0.33 -4.20
C VAL A 38 -6.52 -0.80 -4.42
N ILE A 39 -7.78 -0.43 -4.62
CA ILE A 39 -8.81 -1.42 -4.97
C ILE A 39 -8.70 -1.66 -6.47
N ASP A 40 -8.32 -2.87 -6.86
CA ASP A 40 -8.27 -3.25 -8.26
C ASP A 40 -9.64 -3.80 -8.68
N GLU A 41 -10.57 -2.89 -8.85
CA GLU A 41 -11.96 -3.25 -9.17
C GLU A 41 -12.07 -3.95 -10.52
N LEU A 42 -11.26 -3.54 -11.48
CA LEU A 42 -11.29 -4.13 -12.81
C LEU A 42 -10.83 -5.58 -12.81
N SER A 43 -9.71 -5.87 -12.17
CA SER A 43 -9.21 -7.24 -12.09
C SER A 43 -10.17 -8.14 -11.31
N LEU A 44 -10.76 -7.61 -10.25
CA LEU A 44 -11.73 -8.37 -9.46
C LEU A 44 -13.00 -8.63 -10.27
N ALA A 45 -13.51 -7.63 -10.99
CA ALA A 45 -14.69 -7.80 -11.84
C ALA A 45 -14.46 -8.85 -12.93
N LEU A 46 -13.27 -8.85 -13.53
CA LEU A 46 -12.90 -9.84 -14.54
C LEU A 46 -12.80 -11.25 -13.93
N ALA A 47 -12.25 -11.37 -12.74
CA ALA A 47 -12.12 -12.65 -12.05
C ALA A 47 -13.49 -13.22 -11.64
N MET A 48 -14.43 -12.36 -11.27
CA MET A 48 -15.77 -12.76 -10.85
C MET A 48 -16.76 -12.92 -12.00
N GLY A 49 -16.36 -12.52 -13.21
CA GLY A 49 -17.20 -12.58 -14.39
C GLY A 49 -18.11 -11.37 -14.53
N VAL A 50 -18.83 -11.35 -15.66
CA VAL A 50 -19.61 -10.19 -16.07
C VAL A 50 -20.78 -9.88 -15.13
N TYR A 51 -21.17 -10.84 -14.31
CA TYR A 51 -22.31 -10.69 -13.41
C TYR A 51 -22.07 -9.71 -12.28
N ALA A 52 -20.82 -9.39 -12.03
CA ALA A 52 -20.43 -8.47 -10.96
C ALA A 52 -21.00 -7.06 -11.16
N GLY A 53 -21.26 -6.68 -12.40
CA GLY A 53 -21.85 -5.37 -12.68
C GLY A 53 -23.24 -5.17 -12.14
N ALA A 54 -23.91 -6.24 -11.72
CA ALA A 54 -25.27 -6.17 -11.27
C ALA A 54 -25.46 -5.72 -9.82
N SER A 55 -24.38 -5.64 -9.04
CA SER A 55 -24.50 -5.38 -7.61
C SER A 55 -23.66 -4.19 -7.16
N ALA A 56 -24.32 -3.10 -6.81
CA ALA A 56 -23.65 -1.96 -6.17
C ALA A 56 -23.15 -2.32 -4.76
N GLY A 57 -23.70 -3.36 -4.16
CA GLY A 57 -23.35 -3.78 -2.80
C GLY A 57 -21.92 -4.30 -2.68
N TRP A 58 -21.40 -5.01 -3.68
CA TRP A 58 -20.05 -5.56 -3.59
C TRP A 58 -18.98 -4.47 -3.61
N GLN A 59 -19.24 -3.36 -4.31
CA GLN A 59 -18.30 -2.24 -4.28
C GLN A 59 -18.23 -1.61 -2.90
N GLY A 60 -19.39 -1.48 -2.24
CA GLY A 60 -19.44 -0.99 -0.86
C GLY A 60 -18.71 -1.92 0.10
N GLU A 61 -18.84 -3.24 -0.06
CA GLU A 61 -18.13 -4.21 0.75
C GLU A 61 -16.63 -4.15 0.53
N LEU A 62 -16.19 -3.99 -0.72
CA LEU A 62 -14.77 -3.83 -1.03
C LEU A 62 -14.17 -2.60 -0.35
N ARG A 63 -14.89 -1.50 -0.39
CA ARG A 63 -14.42 -0.27 0.26
C ARG A 63 -14.39 -0.43 1.78
N ALA A 64 -15.41 -1.05 2.35
CA ALA A 64 -15.44 -1.31 3.80
C ALA A 64 -14.28 -2.20 4.23
N ASP A 65 -14.01 -3.27 3.48
CA ASP A 65 -12.90 -4.17 3.77
C ASP A 65 -11.56 -3.47 3.61
N ALA A 66 -11.43 -2.61 2.60
CA ALA A 66 -10.23 -1.83 2.38
C ALA A 66 -9.97 -0.85 3.53
N PHE A 67 -11.00 -0.19 4.03
CA PHE A 67 -10.87 0.70 5.18
C PHE A 67 -10.46 -0.07 6.43
N LYS A 68 -11.03 -1.26 6.65
CA LYS A 68 -10.63 -2.11 7.77
C LYS A 68 -9.16 -2.52 7.67
N LEU A 69 -8.72 -2.85 6.47
CA LEU A 69 -7.34 -3.23 6.20
C LEU A 69 -6.38 -2.08 6.52
N LEU A 70 -6.70 -0.89 6.03
CA LEU A 70 -5.89 0.30 6.28
C LEU A 70 -5.90 0.68 7.75
N GLU A 71 -7.04 0.59 8.42
CA GLU A 71 -7.15 0.92 9.83
C GLU A 71 -6.35 -0.06 10.69
N ALA A 72 -6.37 -1.36 10.35
CA ALA A 72 -5.56 -2.35 11.04
C ALA A 72 -4.07 -2.06 10.88
N ALA A 73 -3.65 -1.65 9.68
CA ALA A 73 -2.27 -1.28 9.43
C ALA A 73 -1.86 -0.03 10.22
N ARG A 74 -2.75 0.96 10.27
CA ARG A 74 -2.52 2.18 11.04
C ARG A 74 -2.37 1.88 12.53
N ALA A 75 -3.25 1.00 13.05
CA ALA A 75 -3.18 0.60 14.45
C ALA A 75 -1.86 -0.13 14.76
N ARG A 76 -1.39 -0.96 13.84
CA ARG A 76 -0.12 -1.66 13.99
C ARG A 76 1.05 -0.67 14.09
N ALA A 77 1.02 0.39 13.28
CA ALA A 77 2.02 1.45 13.37
C ALA A 77 1.91 2.21 14.69
N ALA A 78 0.68 2.51 15.13
CA ALA A 78 0.45 3.24 16.38
C ALA A 78 0.96 2.46 17.60
N GLU A 79 0.86 1.12 17.58
CA GLU A 79 1.42 0.29 18.65
C GLU A 79 2.92 0.48 18.81
N LYS A 80 3.60 0.89 17.75
CA LYS A 80 5.03 1.16 17.75
C LYS A 80 5.33 2.65 17.82
N SER A 81 4.35 3.45 18.17
CA SER A 81 4.48 4.91 18.30
C SER A 81 4.84 5.60 16.98
N VAL A 82 4.34 5.08 15.87
CA VAL A 82 4.55 5.66 14.54
C VAL A 82 3.22 6.20 14.03
N ASP A 83 3.20 7.47 13.64
CA ASP A 83 2.02 8.09 13.04
C ASP A 83 1.85 7.63 11.60
N ALA A 84 0.62 7.39 11.20
CA ALA A 84 0.32 6.95 9.84
C ALA A 84 -0.99 7.57 9.35
N ASP A 85 -0.95 8.02 8.09
CA ASP A 85 -2.15 8.45 7.35
C ASP A 85 -2.58 7.29 6.44
N THR A 86 -3.86 7.24 6.10
CA THR A 86 -4.38 6.21 5.20
C THR A 86 -5.02 6.85 3.96
N VAL A 87 -4.85 6.19 2.81
CA VAL A 87 -5.45 6.62 1.55
C VAL A 87 -5.97 5.40 0.80
N LEU A 88 -7.19 5.51 0.32
CA LEU A 88 -7.81 4.49 -0.51
C LEU A 88 -7.89 5.00 -1.95
N LEU A 89 -7.32 4.25 -2.87
CA LEU A 89 -7.32 4.57 -4.30
C LEU A 89 -8.03 3.46 -5.08
N ASP A 90 -8.43 3.76 -6.31
CA ASP A 90 -9.01 2.77 -7.20
C ASP A 90 -8.28 2.73 -8.53
N THR A 91 -8.60 1.74 -9.38
CA THR A 91 -7.90 1.54 -10.64
C THR A 91 -8.62 2.12 -11.85
N TYR A 92 -9.64 2.93 -11.64
CA TYR A 92 -10.37 3.53 -12.76
C TYR A 92 -9.51 4.46 -13.59
N GLN A 93 -8.45 5.00 -13.03
CA GLN A 93 -7.58 5.96 -13.70
C GLN A 93 -6.20 5.40 -14.02
N GLY A 94 -6.02 4.09 -13.91
CA GLY A 94 -4.74 3.48 -14.26
C GLY A 94 -4.46 2.22 -13.45
N LYS A 95 -3.31 1.63 -13.72
CA LYS A 95 -2.91 0.39 -13.05
C LYS A 95 -2.51 0.66 -11.60
N VAL A 96 -2.48 -0.40 -10.80
CA VAL A 96 -2.13 -0.29 -9.37
C VAL A 96 -0.82 0.44 -9.16
N HIS A 97 0.25 0.03 -9.85
CA HIS A 97 1.56 0.65 -9.66
C HIS A 97 1.58 2.12 -10.10
N GLU A 98 0.80 2.47 -11.12
CA GLU A 98 0.69 3.86 -11.57
C GLU A 98 0.02 4.73 -10.52
N GLN A 99 -1.03 4.19 -9.87
CA GLN A 99 -1.73 4.91 -8.80
C GLN A 99 -0.82 5.12 -7.59
N VAL A 100 -0.03 4.12 -7.23
CA VAL A 100 0.91 4.22 -6.12
C VAL A 100 1.97 5.28 -6.40
N LEU A 101 2.55 5.27 -7.60
CA LEU A 101 3.57 6.26 -7.97
C LEU A 101 3.00 7.67 -8.04
N ALA A 102 1.77 7.82 -8.53
CA ALA A 102 1.11 9.12 -8.53
C ALA A 102 0.89 9.63 -7.10
N GLU A 103 0.59 8.72 -6.17
CA GLU A 103 0.41 9.10 -4.77
C GLU A 103 1.73 9.54 -4.12
N VAL A 104 2.85 8.96 -4.52
CA VAL A 104 4.17 9.43 -4.06
C VAL A 104 4.35 10.91 -4.40
N ASP A 105 4.07 11.28 -5.64
CA ASP A 105 4.22 12.67 -6.07
C ASP A 105 3.23 13.59 -5.36
N ARG A 106 1.99 13.12 -5.21
CA ARG A 106 0.92 13.91 -4.59
C ARG A 106 1.18 14.17 -3.11
N SER A 107 1.69 13.16 -2.40
CA SER A 107 1.92 13.24 -0.96
C SER A 107 3.29 13.80 -0.59
N HIS A 108 4.16 13.99 -1.58
CA HIS A 108 5.56 14.38 -1.37
C HIS A 108 6.32 13.39 -0.48
N SER A 109 5.97 12.10 -0.60
CA SER A 109 6.69 11.05 0.11
C SER A 109 8.12 10.96 -0.41
N ASP A 110 9.07 10.76 0.48
CA ASP A 110 10.48 10.70 0.12
C ASP A 110 11.00 9.26 0.01
N LEU A 111 10.15 8.29 0.29
CA LEU A 111 10.51 6.87 0.20
C LEU A 111 9.25 6.03 -0.01
N ILE A 112 9.33 5.00 -0.83
CA ILE A 112 8.34 3.92 -0.90
C ILE A 112 8.96 2.65 -0.35
N VAL A 113 8.23 1.95 0.51
CA VAL A 113 8.59 0.60 0.94
C VAL A 113 7.47 -0.33 0.54
N LEU A 114 7.76 -1.29 -0.32
CA LEU A 114 6.77 -2.27 -0.72
C LEU A 114 7.40 -3.66 -0.77
N GLY A 115 6.62 -4.66 -0.39
CA GLY A 115 7.02 -6.05 -0.47
C GLY A 115 6.69 -6.61 -1.84
N THR A 116 7.59 -7.37 -2.41
CA THR A 116 7.34 -8.08 -3.66
C THR A 116 7.75 -9.53 -3.48
N HIS A 117 7.08 -10.43 -4.22
CA HIS A 117 7.46 -11.83 -4.25
C HIS A 117 8.48 -12.04 -5.35
N GLY A 118 9.66 -12.57 -4.97
CA GLY A 118 10.64 -13.01 -5.93
C GLY A 118 10.23 -14.36 -6.54
N ARG A 119 10.82 -14.69 -7.69
CA ARG A 119 10.53 -15.95 -8.39
C ARG A 119 10.85 -17.21 -7.58
N ARG A 120 11.66 -17.08 -6.54
CA ARG A 120 12.09 -18.21 -5.70
C ARG A 120 11.42 -18.20 -4.33
N GLY A 121 10.30 -17.49 -4.21
CA GLY A 121 9.62 -17.35 -2.92
C GLY A 121 10.33 -16.45 -1.93
N TRP A 122 11.28 -15.68 -2.39
CA TRP A 122 12.00 -14.74 -1.56
C TRP A 122 11.25 -13.42 -1.56
N ASP A 123 11.10 -12.82 -0.41
CA ASP A 123 10.52 -11.48 -0.31
C ASP A 123 11.55 -10.46 -0.77
N ARG A 124 11.13 -9.60 -1.68
CA ARG A 124 11.96 -8.51 -2.17
C ARG A 124 11.32 -7.20 -1.80
N TRP A 125 12.15 -6.25 -1.48
CA TRP A 125 11.71 -4.93 -1.06
C TRP A 125 12.15 -3.90 -2.08
N LEU A 126 11.20 -3.13 -2.60
CA LEU A 126 11.52 -1.97 -3.42
C LEU A 126 11.56 -0.76 -2.52
N LEU A 127 12.73 -0.14 -2.44
CA LEU A 127 12.89 1.14 -1.79
C LEU A 127 13.00 2.19 -2.88
N THR A 128 12.07 3.13 -2.89
CA THR A 128 12.06 4.19 -3.89
C THR A 128 12.26 5.52 -3.17
N LEU A 129 13.40 6.12 -3.39
CA LEU A 129 13.63 7.51 -3.02
C LEU A 129 12.97 8.38 -4.08
N THR A 130 12.50 9.55 -3.71
CA THR A 130 11.92 10.48 -4.69
C THR A 130 12.93 10.71 -5.82
N GLY A 131 12.57 10.26 -7.02
CA GLY A 131 13.42 10.35 -8.20
C GLY A 131 14.37 9.18 -8.39
N ARG A 132 14.38 8.16 -7.53
CA ARG A 132 15.21 6.97 -7.68
C ARG A 132 14.45 5.72 -7.28
N HIS A 133 14.71 4.62 -7.98
CA HIS A 133 14.09 3.33 -7.71
C HIS A 133 15.18 2.29 -7.49
N ASP A 134 15.34 1.82 -6.26
CA ASP A 134 16.32 0.81 -5.90
C ASP A 134 15.63 -0.42 -5.31
N TRP A 135 16.06 -1.61 -5.72
CA TRP A 135 15.55 -2.86 -5.19
C TRP A 135 16.47 -3.36 -4.08
N VAL A 136 15.85 -3.75 -2.96
CA VAL A 136 16.56 -4.33 -1.82
C VAL A 136 15.97 -5.70 -1.53
N ASP A 137 16.82 -6.69 -1.47
CA ASP A 137 16.41 -8.06 -1.17
C ASP A 137 16.45 -8.35 0.33
#